data_1a3b3840d5a09d19e3fdc0154bbcf903
#
_entry.id   1a3b3840d5a09d19e3fdc0154bbcf903
#
_cell.length_a   1.000
_cell.length_b   1.000
_cell.length_c   1.000
_cell.angle_alpha   90.00
_cell.angle_beta   90.00
_cell.angle_gamma   90.00
#
_symmetry.space_group_name_H-M   'P 1'
#
loop_
_entity.id
_entity.type
_entity.pdbx_description
1 polymer ?
#
loop_
_entity_poly.entity_id
_entity_poly.type
_entity_poly.pdbx_seq_one_letter_code
_entity_poly.pdbx_strand_id
1 'polypeptide(L)'
;MRDSTAQPLAGAYNICYLNGFQTQPGADWSGDRGSALLRDESGTPVADADWPDEYILDPSTPSQRTTILQVLTPGLNRCAANGFDAVEIDNLDTFTRFPAIERAGAMELARSYIALAHGRGLAIGQKNAAELAGIGRGQLGFDFAVTEECAAYDECNAYTGPYGPHVLQIEYVDNLPAPFAAVCAAPDRAPLTILRDRDLTPPGAAGHVYQQCP
;
A
#
# COMPACT_ATOMS: atom_id res chain seq x y z
N MET A 1 -10.30 -5.73 -0.38
CA MET A 1 -9.73 -4.38 -0.47
C MET A 1 -10.52 -3.55 -1.45
N ARG A 2 -10.69 -2.25 -1.20
CA ARG A 2 -11.48 -1.33 -2.02
C ARG A 2 -10.90 0.07 -1.92
N ASP A 3 -11.00 0.85 -3.02
CA ASP A 3 -10.67 2.28 -3.00
C ASP A 3 -11.46 3.04 -1.92
N SER A 4 -10.86 4.08 -1.37
CA SER A 4 -11.42 4.90 -0.28
C SER A 4 -12.75 5.60 -0.61
N THR A 5 -13.10 5.70 -1.89
CA THR A 5 -14.36 6.24 -2.37
C THR A 5 -15.47 5.18 -2.51
N ALA A 6 -15.11 3.88 -2.47
CA ALA A 6 -16.04 2.78 -2.57
C ALA A 6 -16.79 2.53 -1.25
N GLN A 7 -17.93 1.83 -1.34
CA GLN A 7 -18.66 1.38 -0.15
C GLN A 7 -18.12 0.02 0.33
N PRO A 8 -18.03 -0.21 1.66
CA PRO A 8 -17.75 -1.52 2.22
C PRO A 8 -18.74 -2.58 1.77
N LEU A 9 -18.27 -3.81 1.61
CA LEU A 9 -19.12 -4.95 1.30
C LEU A 9 -19.68 -5.54 2.60
N ALA A 10 -21.00 -5.62 2.71
CA ALA A 10 -21.66 -6.19 3.88
C ALA A 10 -21.24 -7.65 4.12
N GLY A 11 -20.93 -8.00 5.36
CA GLY A 11 -20.53 -9.35 5.76
C GLY A 11 -19.12 -9.75 5.40
N ALA A 12 -18.28 -8.83 4.91
CA ALA A 12 -16.88 -9.04 4.62
C ALA A 12 -15.98 -8.18 5.52
N TYR A 13 -14.73 -8.58 5.73
CA TYR A 13 -13.70 -7.72 6.27
C TYR A 13 -13.23 -6.77 5.17
N ASN A 14 -13.38 -5.48 5.39
CA ASN A 14 -13.16 -4.45 4.38
C ASN A 14 -11.89 -3.66 4.66
N ILE A 15 -10.96 -3.68 3.71
CA ILE A 15 -9.72 -2.92 3.75
C ILE A 15 -9.85 -1.74 2.78
N CYS A 16 -9.66 -0.53 3.32
CA CYS A 16 -9.71 0.73 2.59
C CYS A 16 -8.33 1.03 2.00
N TYR A 17 -8.23 1.15 0.68
CA TYR A 17 -6.99 1.53 0.00
C TYR A 17 -6.78 3.04 0.04
N LEU A 18 -5.57 3.46 0.40
CA LEU A 18 -5.09 4.84 0.34
C LEU A 18 -3.65 4.86 -0.19
N ASN A 19 -3.39 5.72 -1.16
CA ASN A 19 -2.02 6.01 -1.58
C ASN A 19 -1.40 6.96 -0.55
N GLY A 20 -0.41 6.47 0.20
CA GLY A 20 0.16 7.21 1.34
C GLY A 20 1.47 7.92 1.04
N PHE A 21 2.16 7.54 -0.04
CA PHE A 21 3.49 8.04 -0.39
C PHE A 21 3.57 8.56 -1.84
N GLN A 22 2.44 8.50 -2.56
CA GLN A 22 2.24 9.15 -3.83
C GLN A 22 0.89 9.89 -3.80
N THR A 23 0.66 10.77 -4.76
CA THR A 23 -0.61 11.49 -4.85
C THR A 23 -1.68 10.55 -5.43
N GLN A 24 -2.91 10.68 -4.94
CA GLN A 24 -4.06 10.03 -5.58
C GLN A 24 -4.36 10.78 -6.89
N PRO A 25 -4.65 10.10 -8.01
CA PRO A 25 -5.06 10.76 -9.24
C PRO A 25 -6.19 11.77 -9.02
N GLY A 26 -6.03 12.97 -9.55
CA GLY A 26 -7.01 14.06 -9.40
C GLY A 26 -7.02 14.76 -8.04
N ALA A 27 -6.17 14.40 -7.08
CA ALA A 27 -6.03 15.13 -5.83
C ALA A 27 -5.36 16.48 -6.05
N ASP A 28 -5.85 17.52 -5.36
CA ASP A 28 -5.30 18.87 -5.45
C ASP A 28 -4.08 19.02 -4.53
N TRP A 29 -2.90 19.11 -5.15
CA TRP A 29 -1.61 19.38 -4.51
C TRP A 29 -1.06 20.77 -4.94
N SER A 30 -1.90 21.68 -5.33
CA SER A 30 -1.52 23.05 -5.69
C SER A 30 -1.17 23.93 -4.48
N GLY A 31 -0.59 25.09 -4.74
CA GLY A 31 -0.21 26.06 -3.72
C GLY A 31 0.80 25.48 -2.71
N ASP A 32 0.58 25.75 -1.44
CA ASP A 32 1.48 25.33 -0.35
C ASP A 32 1.62 23.80 -0.22
N ARG A 33 0.62 23.05 -0.69
CA ARG A 33 0.66 21.57 -0.70
C ARG A 33 1.74 21.04 -1.63
N GLY A 34 2.03 21.75 -2.71
CA GLY A 34 3.10 21.42 -3.65
C GLY A 34 4.50 21.38 -3.04
N SER A 35 4.69 21.91 -1.84
CA SER A 35 5.94 21.80 -1.07
C SER A 35 6.23 20.39 -0.58
N ALA A 36 5.21 19.53 -0.53
CA ALA A 36 5.34 18.13 -0.11
C ALA A 36 5.57 17.17 -1.29
N LEU A 37 5.63 17.66 -2.53
CA LEU A 37 5.97 16.85 -3.69
C LEU A 37 7.49 16.75 -3.86
N LEU A 38 7.98 15.56 -4.19
CA LEU A 38 9.35 15.38 -4.63
C LEU A 38 9.57 16.18 -5.92
N ARG A 39 10.71 16.87 -6.02
CA ARG A 39 11.07 17.64 -7.22
C ARG A 39 12.42 17.21 -7.76
N ASP A 40 12.54 17.26 -9.08
CA ASP A 40 13.80 17.06 -9.76
C ASP A 40 14.70 18.33 -9.66
N GLU A 41 15.90 18.28 -10.25
CA GLU A 41 16.87 19.37 -10.25
C GLU A 41 16.35 20.66 -10.93
N SER A 42 15.34 20.54 -11.81
CA SER A 42 14.68 21.67 -12.45
C SER A 42 13.58 22.31 -11.61
N GLY A 43 13.22 21.67 -10.48
CA GLY A 43 12.09 22.05 -9.63
C GLY A 43 10.75 21.52 -10.10
N THR A 44 10.72 20.62 -11.10
CA THR A 44 9.50 19.96 -11.59
C THR A 44 9.09 18.83 -10.66
N PRO A 45 7.79 18.68 -10.29
CA PRO A 45 7.31 17.54 -9.54
C PRO A 45 7.61 16.21 -10.26
N VAL A 46 8.12 15.24 -9.52
CA VAL A 46 8.45 13.91 -10.04
C VAL A 46 7.20 13.04 -10.04
N ALA A 47 6.81 12.54 -11.21
CA ALA A 47 5.74 11.56 -11.36
C ALA A 47 6.32 10.13 -11.33
N ASP A 48 5.49 9.16 -10.96
CA ASP A 48 5.82 7.75 -11.12
C ASP A 48 5.86 7.38 -12.62
N ALA A 49 6.85 6.59 -13.04
CA ALA A 49 7.01 6.23 -14.44
C ALA A 49 5.90 5.29 -14.95
N ASP A 50 5.39 4.42 -14.08
CA ASP A 50 4.34 3.45 -14.38
C ASP A 50 2.93 4.04 -14.16
N TRP A 51 2.83 5.08 -13.31
CA TRP A 51 1.59 5.79 -12.96
C TRP A 51 1.78 7.31 -13.15
N PRO A 52 1.83 7.81 -14.40
CA PRO A 52 2.28 9.19 -14.70
C PRO A 52 1.35 10.30 -14.21
N ASP A 53 0.17 9.99 -13.74
CA ASP A 53 -0.77 10.90 -13.06
C ASP A 53 -0.65 10.88 -11.52
N GLU A 54 0.31 10.13 -10.99
CA GLU A 54 0.67 10.10 -9.58
C GLU A 54 2.05 10.73 -9.35
N TYR A 55 2.11 11.73 -8.47
CA TYR A 55 3.36 12.38 -8.08
C TYR A 55 3.89 11.80 -6.79
N ILE A 56 5.21 11.73 -6.68
CA ILE A 56 5.90 11.21 -5.50
C ILE A 56 5.82 12.24 -4.37
N LEU A 57 5.40 11.80 -3.18
CA LEU A 57 5.41 12.61 -1.96
C LEU A 57 6.79 12.55 -1.30
N ASP A 58 7.28 13.69 -0.84
CA ASP A 58 8.53 13.80 -0.10
C ASP A 58 8.27 13.99 1.40
N PRO A 59 8.40 12.96 2.24
CA PRO A 59 8.23 13.04 3.68
C PRO A 59 9.50 13.43 4.45
N SER A 60 10.56 13.86 3.78
CA SER A 60 11.89 14.03 4.40
C SER A 60 11.89 15.02 5.56
N THR A 61 11.14 16.12 5.46
CA THR A 61 11.08 17.13 6.53
C THR A 61 9.78 17.05 7.36
N PRO A 62 9.79 17.49 8.62
CA PRO A 62 8.58 17.60 9.43
C PRO A 62 7.46 18.43 8.80
N SER A 63 7.80 19.51 8.11
CA SER A 63 6.83 20.38 7.42
C SER A 63 6.12 19.63 6.29
N GLN A 64 6.87 18.92 5.45
CA GLN A 64 6.32 18.11 4.37
C GLN A 64 5.39 17.02 4.92
N ARG A 65 5.82 16.29 5.96
CA ARG A 65 4.96 15.28 6.62
C ARG A 65 3.66 15.88 7.16
N THR A 66 3.74 17.08 7.76
CA THR A 66 2.54 17.80 8.22
C THR A 66 1.59 18.09 7.06
N THR A 67 2.11 18.60 5.95
CA THR A 67 1.32 18.86 4.74
C THR A 67 0.69 17.60 4.18
N ILE A 68 1.45 16.51 4.07
CA ILE A 68 0.94 15.21 3.59
C ILE A 68 -0.21 14.74 4.49
N LEU A 69 -0.02 14.76 5.80
CA LEU A 69 -1.05 14.33 6.75
C LEU A 69 -2.32 15.20 6.69
N GLN A 70 -2.20 16.51 6.45
CA GLN A 70 -3.37 17.38 6.27
C GLN A 70 -4.20 16.99 5.05
N VAL A 71 -3.56 16.55 3.97
CA VAL A 71 -4.25 16.12 2.74
C VAL A 71 -4.85 14.73 2.89
N LEU A 72 -4.14 13.78 3.52
CA LEU A 72 -4.55 12.37 3.55
C LEU A 72 -5.43 11.99 4.75
N THR A 73 -5.35 12.70 5.87
CA THR A 73 -6.21 12.45 7.04
C THR A 73 -7.72 12.44 6.73
N PRO A 74 -8.26 13.31 5.86
CA PRO A 74 -9.67 13.22 5.44
C PRO A 74 -10.03 11.89 4.78
N GLY A 75 -9.10 11.26 4.03
CA GLY A 75 -9.29 9.91 3.46
C GLY A 75 -9.43 8.85 4.55
N LEU A 76 -8.51 8.83 5.53
CA LEU A 76 -8.58 7.96 6.71
C LEU A 76 -9.89 8.14 7.49
N ASN A 77 -10.32 9.39 7.67
CA ASN A 77 -11.58 9.69 8.35
C ASN A 77 -12.78 9.12 7.58
N ARG A 78 -12.79 9.20 6.25
CA ARG A 78 -13.85 8.59 5.42
C ARG A 78 -13.87 7.08 5.54
N CYS A 79 -12.71 6.41 5.50
CA CYS A 79 -12.63 4.97 5.67
C CYS A 79 -13.28 4.54 7.00
N ALA A 80 -12.92 5.19 8.11
CA ALA A 80 -13.51 4.90 9.41
C ALA A 80 -15.03 5.20 9.45
N ALA A 81 -15.45 6.38 8.95
CA ALA A 81 -16.85 6.80 8.96
C ALA A 81 -17.74 5.90 8.08
N ASN A 82 -17.19 5.34 7.00
CA ASN A 82 -17.91 4.42 6.12
C ASN A 82 -17.98 2.99 6.65
N GLY A 83 -17.28 2.66 7.76
CA GLY A 83 -17.32 1.34 8.38
C GLY A 83 -16.37 0.33 7.73
N PHE A 84 -15.23 0.77 7.22
CA PHE A 84 -14.12 -0.13 6.91
C PHE A 84 -13.49 -0.65 8.22
N ASP A 85 -12.92 -1.84 8.15
CA ASP A 85 -12.27 -2.50 9.30
C ASP A 85 -10.78 -2.17 9.37
N ALA A 86 -10.17 -1.87 8.23
CA ALA A 86 -8.76 -1.60 8.11
C ALA A 86 -8.46 -0.60 6.97
N VAL A 87 -7.22 -0.09 6.97
CA VAL A 87 -6.64 0.66 5.85
C VAL A 87 -5.36 -0.02 5.35
N GLU A 88 -5.10 0.08 4.08
CA GLU A 88 -3.83 -0.23 3.44
C GLU A 88 -3.21 1.08 2.96
N ILE A 89 -1.95 1.29 3.30
CA ILE A 89 -1.19 2.48 2.89
C ILE A 89 -0.16 2.07 1.86
N ASP A 90 -0.37 2.48 0.63
CA ASP A 90 0.46 2.11 -0.51
C ASP A 90 1.70 2.97 -0.68
N ASN A 91 2.67 2.46 -1.43
CA ASN A 91 3.90 3.11 -1.86
C ASN A 91 4.89 3.46 -0.73
N LEU A 92 4.89 2.70 0.37
CA LEU A 92 5.86 2.88 1.47
C LEU A 92 7.31 2.79 1.00
N ASP A 93 7.57 2.06 -0.09
CA ASP A 93 8.88 1.80 -0.68
C ASP A 93 9.44 2.94 -1.53
N THR A 94 8.75 4.08 -1.68
CA THR A 94 9.20 5.20 -2.53
C THR A 94 10.63 5.65 -2.24
N PHE A 95 11.08 5.59 -0.98
CA PHE A 95 12.45 5.94 -0.61
C PHE A 95 13.51 4.97 -1.18
N THR A 96 13.15 3.77 -1.60
CA THR A 96 14.07 2.84 -2.28
C THR A 96 14.18 3.14 -3.77
N ARG A 97 13.12 3.67 -4.36
CA ARG A 97 13.03 4.03 -5.78
C ARG A 97 13.56 5.44 -6.07
N PHE A 98 13.44 6.34 -5.10
CA PHE A 98 13.82 7.75 -5.22
C PHE A 98 14.83 8.14 -4.14
N PRO A 99 16.15 8.12 -4.46
CA PRO A 99 17.23 8.36 -3.47
C PRO A 99 17.21 9.73 -2.78
N ALA A 100 16.47 10.70 -3.33
CA ALA A 100 16.28 12.01 -2.70
C ALA A 100 15.34 11.96 -1.48
N ILE A 101 14.55 10.88 -1.32
CA ILE A 101 13.65 10.71 -0.18
C ILE A 101 14.41 10.08 0.99
N GLU A 102 14.41 10.75 2.13
CA GLU A 102 15.00 10.21 3.34
C GLU A 102 14.16 9.08 3.95
N ARG A 103 14.75 7.88 4.07
CA ARG A 103 14.12 6.73 4.72
C ARG A 103 13.56 7.06 6.11
N ALA A 104 14.29 7.85 6.90
CA ALA A 104 13.85 8.25 8.23
C ALA A 104 12.52 9.03 8.18
N GLY A 105 12.39 9.95 7.20
CA GLY A 105 11.16 10.70 6.97
C GLY A 105 9.98 9.81 6.59
N ALA A 106 10.20 8.82 5.70
CA ALA A 106 9.19 7.84 5.32
C ALA A 106 8.70 7.02 6.53
N MET A 107 9.62 6.58 7.40
CA MET A 107 9.27 5.83 8.62
C MET A 107 8.48 6.69 9.62
N GLU A 108 8.82 7.98 9.79
CA GLU A 108 8.05 8.88 10.65
C GLU A 108 6.65 9.16 10.11
N LEU A 109 6.50 9.29 8.78
CA LEU A 109 5.19 9.40 8.14
C LEU A 109 4.36 8.12 8.36
N ALA A 110 4.96 6.94 8.18
CA ALA A 110 4.30 5.65 8.44
C ALA A 110 3.81 5.55 9.89
N ARG A 111 4.63 5.92 10.89
CA ARG A 111 4.20 5.98 12.30
C ARG A 111 2.99 6.88 12.51
N SER A 112 2.97 8.01 11.81
CA SER A 112 1.84 8.95 11.91
C SER A 112 0.56 8.34 11.35
N TYR A 113 0.62 7.64 10.20
CA TYR A 113 -0.53 6.91 9.66
C TYR A 113 -1.02 5.83 10.60
N ILE A 114 -0.11 5.04 11.19
CA ILE A 114 -0.46 3.98 12.14
C ILE A 114 -1.18 4.56 13.35
N ALA A 115 -0.65 5.62 13.95
CA ALA A 115 -1.30 6.29 15.08
C ALA A 115 -2.68 6.85 14.71
N LEU A 116 -2.83 7.41 13.51
CA LEU A 116 -4.09 7.93 13.00
C LEU A 116 -5.13 6.83 12.75
N ALA A 117 -4.73 5.69 12.18
CA ALA A 117 -5.60 4.54 11.93
C ALA A 117 -6.07 3.91 13.23
N HIS A 118 -5.14 3.59 14.13
CA HIS A 118 -5.45 3.00 15.44
C HIS A 118 -6.33 3.92 16.28
N GLY A 119 -6.08 5.25 16.27
CA GLY A 119 -6.93 6.24 16.93
C GLY A 119 -8.36 6.29 16.42
N ARG A 120 -8.66 5.66 15.28
CA ARG A 120 -9.99 5.53 14.65
C ARG A 120 -10.56 4.12 14.74
N GLY A 121 -9.86 3.21 15.40
CA GLY A 121 -10.26 1.80 15.50
C GLY A 121 -10.06 1.00 14.22
N LEU A 122 -9.24 1.49 13.29
CA LEU A 122 -8.87 0.78 12.06
C LEU A 122 -7.57 0.01 12.27
N ALA A 123 -7.49 -1.22 11.80
CA ALA A 123 -6.22 -1.87 11.56
C ALA A 123 -5.51 -1.22 10.36
N ILE A 124 -4.18 -1.37 10.28
CA ILE A 124 -3.40 -0.78 9.19
C ILE A 124 -2.41 -1.77 8.60
N GLY A 125 -2.38 -1.88 7.27
CA GLY A 125 -1.52 -2.78 6.50
C GLY A 125 -0.32 -2.08 5.89
N GLN A 126 0.84 -2.73 6.00
CA GLN A 126 2.00 -2.43 5.17
C GLN A 126 1.75 -2.96 3.76
N LYS A 127 1.94 -2.13 2.73
CA LYS A 127 1.96 -2.58 1.35
C LYS A 127 3.40 -2.78 0.90
N ASN A 128 3.70 -3.94 0.32
CA ASN A 128 5.01 -4.27 -0.22
C ASN A 128 6.21 -3.93 0.72
N ALA A 129 7.39 -3.61 0.18
CA ALA A 129 8.61 -3.29 0.93
C ALA A 129 9.08 -4.44 1.85
N ALA A 130 9.45 -5.57 1.26
CA ALA A 130 9.85 -6.80 1.95
C ALA A 130 10.95 -6.56 2.99
N GLU A 131 11.92 -5.69 2.66
CA GLU A 131 13.04 -5.32 3.52
C GLU A 131 12.61 -4.57 4.79
N LEU A 132 11.39 -4.06 4.83
CA LEU A 132 10.83 -3.36 5.99
C LEU A 132 9.91 -4.24 6.84
N ALA A 133 9.51 -5.43 6.40
CA ALA A 133 8.46 -6.21 7.05
C ALA A 133 8.72 -6.47 8.54
N GLY A 134 9.97 -6.80 8.89
CA GLY A 134 10.37 -6.99 10.29
C GLY A 134 10.28 -5.70 11.13
N ILE A 135 10.69 -4.57 10.57
CA ILE A 135 10.60 -3.24 11.20
C ILE A 135 9.14 -2.78 11.22
N GLY A 136 8.42 -2.99 10.13
CA GLY A 136 7.00 -2.64 9.97
C GLY A 136 6.15 -3.25 11.07
N ARG A 137 6.28 -4.55 11.27
CA ARG A 137 5.55 -5.27 12.34
C ARG A 137 6.07 -4.94 13.73
N GLY A 138 7.40 -5.05 13.92
CA GLY A 138 8.00 -5.05 15.27
C GLY A 138 8.25 -3.67 15.87
N GLN A 139 8.42 -2.63 15.06
CA GLN A 139 8.83 -1.30 15.50
C GLN A 139 7.87 -0.18 15.10
N LEU A 140 7.28 -0.26 13.89
CA LEU A 140 6.31 0.73 13.44
C LEU A 140 4.91 0.43 13.95
N GLY A 141 4.50 -0.84 13.97
CA GLY A 141 3.21 -1.27 14.51
C GLY A 141 2.14 -1.52 13.44
N PHE A 142 2.51 -1.85 12.19
CA PHE A 142 1.56 -2.35 11.22
C PHE A 142 0.94 -3.68 11.69
N ASP A 143 -0.36 -3.86 11.46
CA ASP A 143 -1.11 -5.01 11.93
C ASP A 143 -1.02 -6.21 10.99
N PHE A 144 -0.95 -5.96 9.69
CA PHE A 144 -0.87 -6.96 8.64
C PHE A 144 0.00 -6.45 7.46
N ALA A 145 0.24 -7.33 6.50
CA ALA A 145 0.89 -6.95 5.25
C ALA A 145 0.02 -7.32 4.04
N VAL A 146 0.12 -6.52 2.99
CA VAL A 146 -0.36 -6.84 1.65
C VAL A 146 0.86 -6.87 0.75
N THR A 147 1.10 -7.98 0.10
CA THR A 147 2.23 -8.15 -0.81
C THR A 147 1.75 -8.50 -2.21
N GLU A 148 2.38 -7.90 -3.19
CA GLU A 148 2.18 -8.21 -4.59
C GLU A 148 3.41 -8.93 -5.12
N GLU A 149 3.16 -10.06 -5.82
CA GLU A 149 4.19 -10.80 -6.55
C GLU A 149 5.33 -11.37 -5.68
N CYS A 150 5.10 -11.57 -4.37
CA CYS A 150 6.16 -12.07 -3.51
C CYS A 150 6.67 -13.46 -3.92
N ALA A 151 5.83 -14.28 -4.57
CA ALA A 151 6.28 -15.55 -5.12
C ALA A 151 7.16 -15.36 -6.36
N ALA A 152 6.87 -14.36 -7.21
CA ALA A 152 7.67 -14.04 -8.38
C ALA A 152 9.08 -13.55 -8.01
N TYR A 153 9.19 -12.84 -6.89
CA TYR A 153 10.46 -12.28 -6.39
C TYR A 153 11.14 -13.13 -5.30
N ASP A 154 10.58 -14.30 -4.96
CA ASP A 154 11.11 -15.22 -3.92
C ASP A 154 11.26 -14.54 -2.55
N GLU A 155 10.27 -13.72 -2.16
CA GLU A 155 10.33 -12.89 -0.94
C GLU A 155 9.14 -13.09 0.01
N CYS A 156 8.22 -14.05 -0.25
CA CYS A 156 7.05 -14.27 0.59
C CYS A 156 7.42 -14.51 2.07
N ASN A 157 8.54 -15.18 2.29
CA ASN A 157 9.06 -15.48 3.63
C ASN A 157 9.41 -14.20 4.43
N ALA A 158 9.78 -13.12 3.75
CA ALA A 158 10.06 -11.83 4.39
C ALA A 158 8.81 -11.25 5.06
N TYR A 159 7.63 -11.53 4.53
CA TYR A 159 6.34 -11.09 5.10
C TYR A 159 5.76 -12.12 6.06
N THR A 160 5.70 -13.39 5.66
CA THR A 160 5.07 -14.45 6.49
C THR A 160 5.82 -14.69 7.79
N GLY A 161 7.13 -14.47 7.83
CA GLY A 161 7.91 -14.53 9.05
C GLY A 161 7.43 -13.54 10.13
N PRO A 162 7.48 -12.22 9.90
CA PRO A 162 7.07 -11.22 10.88
C PRO A 162 5.56 -11.14 11.12
N TYR A 163 4.74 -11.27 10.08
CA TYR A 163 3.28 -11.07 10.17
C TYR A 163 2.50 -12.37 10.40
N GLY A 164 3.14 -13.55 10.25
CA GLY A 164 2.49 -14.85 10.43
C GLY A 164 1.29 -15.00 9.50
N PRO A 165 0.08 -15.30 10.04
CA PRO A 165 -1.12 -15.49 9.23
C PRO A 165 -1.73 -14.17 8.70
N HIS A 166 -1.21 -13.02 9.09
CA HIS A 166 -1.76 -11.71 8.73
C HIS A 166 -1.08 -11.14 7.48
N VAL A 167 -0.98 -11.95 6.44
CA VAL A 167 -0.47 -11.54 5.12
C VAL A 167 -1.52 -11.84 4.06
N LEU A 168 -1.81 -10.85 3.24
CA LEU A 168 -2.61 -10.98 2.02
C LEU A 168 -1.64 -10.96 0.84
N GLN A 169 -1.53 -12.09 0.16
CA GLN A 169 -0.64 -12.26 -0.99
C GLN A 169 -1.45 -12.16 -2.29
N ILE A 170 -1.01 -11.30 -3.17
CA ILE A 170 -1.59 -11.10 -4.50
C ILE A 170 -0.53 -11.46 -5.54
N GLU A 171 -0.83 -12.42 -6.39
CA GLU A 171 -0.01 -12.75 -7.54
C GLU A 171 -0.73 -12.33 -8.82
N TYR A 172 0.03 -12.01 -9.87
CA TYR A 172 -0.51 -11.57 -11.16
C TYR A 172 -0.23 -12.59 -12.26
N VAL A 173 -1.20 -12.78 -13.17
CA VAL A 173 -1.13 -13.79 -14.24
C VAL A 173 0.02 -13.59 -15.21
N ASP A 174 0.48 -12.35 -15.36
CA ASP A 174 1.52 -11.93 -16.32
C ASP A 174 2.95 -12.10 -15.77
N ASN A 175 3.10 -12.39 -14.46
CA ASN A 175 4.41 -12.55 -13.80
C ASN A 175 4.47 -13.75 -12.82
N LEU A 176 3.70 -14.81 -13.07
CA LEU A 176 3.78 -16.00 -12.22
C LEU A 176 5.12 -16.75 -12.42
N PRO A 177 5.83 -17.11 -11.34
CA PRO A 177 7.07 -17.88 -11.43
C PRO A 177 6.82 -19.34 -11.81
N ALA A 178 5.59 -19.83 -11.58
CA ALA A 178 5.13 -21.21 -11.83
C ALA A 178 3.60 -21.21 -11.97
N PRO A 179 2.98 -22.32 -12.42
CA PRO A 179 1.53 -22.44 -12.38
C PRO A 179 0.96 -22.14 -10.99
N PHE A 180 -0.16 -21.42 -10.89
CA PHE A 180 -0.72 -20.94 -9.62
C PHE A 180 -0.94 -22.06 -8.58
N ALA A 181 -1.27 -23.27 -9.03
CA ALA A 181 -1.36 -24.43 -8.13
C ALA A 181 -0.04 -24.76 -7.41
N ALA A 182 1.10 -24.51 -8.06
CA ALA A 182 2.42 -24.66 -7.44
C ALA A 182 2.71 -23.53 -6.43
N VAL A 183 2.32 -22.31 -6.74
CA VAL A 183 2.36 -21.19 -5.78
C VAL A 183 1.52 -21.50 -4.54
N CYS A 184 0.31 -22.06 -4.72
CA CYS A 184 -0.55 -22.47 -3.62
C CYS A 184 0.04 -23.61 -2.75
N ALA A 185 0.94 -24.43 -3.30
CA ALA A 185 1.62 -25.49 -2.59
C ALA A 185 2.94 -25.06 -1.93
N ALA A 186 3.40 -23.83 -2.16
CA ALA A 186 4.65 -23.32 -1.59
C ALA A 186 4.57 -23.21 -0.06
N PRO A 187 5.62 -23.61 0.68
CA PRO A 187 5.57 -23.66 2.14
C PRO A 187 5.59 -22.27 2.81
N ASP A 188 6.05 -21.27 2.10
CA ASP A 188 6.19 -19.87 2.54
C ASP A 188 5.07 -18.95 2.06
N ARG A 189 4.10 -19.49 1.29
CA ARG A 189 2.94 -18.73 0.86
C ARG A 189 2.11 -18.21 2.04
N ALA A 190 1.48 -17.06 1.87
CA ALA A 190 0.51 -16.56 2.84
C ALA A 190 -0.79 -17.42 2.84
N PRO A 191 -1.49 -17.55 3.97
CA PRO A 191 -2.78 -18.24 4.01
C PRO A 191 -3.83 -17.64 3.05
N LEU A 192 -3.81 -16.32 2.90
CA LEU A 192 -4.70 -15.59 2.00
C LEU A 192 -3.95 -15.21 0.72
N THR A 193 -3.81 -16.18 -0.19
CA THR A 193 -3.15 -16.00 -1.49
C THR A 193 -4.18 -16.03 -2.61
N ILE A 194 -4.17 -14.99 -3.45
CA ILE A 194 -5.02 -14.86 -4.63
C ILE A 194 -4.21 -14.62 -5.89
N LEU A 195 -4.79 -14.98 -7.03
CA LEU A 195 -4.32 -14.63 -8.37
C LEU A 195 -5.27 -13.64 -9.01
N ARG A 196 -4.72 -12.58 -9.56
CA ARG A 196 -5.45 -11.52 -10.24
C ARG A 196 -4.88 -11.23 -11.63
N ASP A 197 -5.66 -10.59 -12.46
CA ASP A 197 -5.16 -9.76 -13.55
C ASP A 197 -4.60 -8.45 -13.00
N ARG A 198 -3.57 -7.88 -13.65
CA ARG A 198 -2.87 -6.67 -13.19
C ARG A 198 -3.77 -5.43 -13.15
N ASP A 199 -4.70 -5.34 -14.09
CA ASP A 199 -5.65 -4.23 -14.17
C ASP A 199 -6.77 -4.31 -13.12
N LEU A 200 -6.78 -5.37 -12.30
CA LEU A 200 -7.80 -5.64 -11.27
C LEU A 200 -9.23 -5.57 -11.85
N THR A 201 -9.38 -6.08 -13.05
CA THR A 201 -10.61 -6.03 -13.84
C THR A 201 -11.83 -6.49 -13.03
N PRO A 202 -12.96 -5.76 -13.06
CA PRO A 202 -14.17 -6.15 -12.33
C PRO A 202 -14.74 -7.49 -12.80
N PRO A 203 -15.42 -8.24 -11.92
CA PRO A 203 -16.10 -9.50 -12.30
C PRO A 203 -17.06 -9.29 -13.48
N GLY A 204 -16.97 -10.18 -14.48
CA GLY A 204 -17.79 -10.14 -15.68
C GLY A 204 -17.25 -9.30 -16.83
N ALA A 205 -16.23 -8.50 -16.62
CA ALA A 205 -15.53 -7.79 -17.70
C ALA A 205 -14.49 -8.69 -18.38
N ALA A 206 -14.16 -8.39 -19.64
CA ALA A 206 -13.13 -9.11 -20.39
C ALA A 206 -11.76 -8.91 -19.69
N GLY A 207 -11.00 -9.99 -19.57
CA GLY A 207 -9.69 -9.96 -18.90
C GLY A 207 -9.75 -10.21 -17.38
N HIS A 208 -10.95 -10.28 -16.76
CA HIS A 208 -11.06 -10.58 -15.34
C HIS A 208 -10.47 -11.94 -14.99
N VAL A 209 -9.54 -11.95 -14.06
CA VAL A 209 -8.99 -13.16 -13.44
C VAL A 209 -9.12 -13.06 -11.93
N TYR A 210 -9.66 -14.11 -11.32
CA TYR A 210 -9.65 -14.32 -9.87
C TYR A 210 -9.57 -15.81 -9.57
N GLN A 211 -8.53 -16.19 -8.86
CA GLN A 211 -8.41 -17.50 -8.23
C GLN A 211 -7.93 -17.31 -6.79
N GLN A 212 -8.20 -18.28 -5.94
CA GLN A 212 -7.76 -18.28 -4.54
C GLN A 212 -7.18 -19.64 -4.19
N CYS A 213 -6.12 -19.66 -3.40
CA CYS A 213 -5.59 -20.91 -2.84
C CYS A 213 -6.58 -21.50 -1.83
N PRO A 214 -6.66 -22.84 -1.76
CA PRO A 214 -7.49 -23.53 -0.79
C PRO A 214 -7.01 -23.35 0.66
#